data_5da299e46fb0562054ab5c97197371ba
#
_entry.id   5da299e46fb0562054ab5c97197371ba
#
_cell.length_a   1.000
_cell.length_b   1.000
_cell.length_c   1.000
_cell.angle_alpha   90.00
_cell.angle_beta   90.00
_cell.angle_gamma   90.00
#
_symmetry.space_group_name_H-M   'P 1'
#
loop_
_entity.id
_entity.type
_entity.pdbx_description
1 polymer ?
#
loop_
_entity_poly.entity_id
_entity_poly.type
_entity_poly.pdbx_seq_one_letter_code
_entity_poly.pdbx_strand_id
1 'polypeptide(L)'
;TRTRVMFIDYEHVIKRCENACSFHSQMVSNLLQLIAMRSSQQANRIYVLSRNSIRKKIMAYLNEVGGEKKKQVFTLPVSYTTLAEYLCVDRSAMMREFKNLSEEGVLFREGKNIRILL
;
A
#
# COMPACT_ATOMS: atom_id res chain seq x y z
N THR A 1 8.49 -7.16 22.01
CA THR A 1 7.05 -7.38 21.74
C THR A 1 6.77 -8.88 21.73
N ARG A 2 5.74 -9.31 22.47
CA ARG A 2 5.36 -10.72 22.55
C ARG A 2 4.51 -11.06 21.32
N THR A 3 5.03 -11.91 20.43
CA THR A 3 4.35 -12.32 19.20
C THR A 3 3.84 -13.75 19.35
N ARG A 4 2.58 -14.02 18.99
CA ARG A 4 2.04 -15.37 18.87
C ARG A 4 2.09 -15.80 17.41
N VAL A 5 2.63 -16.97 17.15
CA VAL A 5 2.73 -17.54 15.80
C VAL A 5 1.96 -18.85 15.79
N MET A 6 1.18 -19.08 14.73
CA MET A 6 0.47 -20.32 14.46
C MET A 6 1.02 -20.90 13.16
N PHE A 7 1.47 -22.14 13.20
CA PHE A 7 1.83 -22.90 12.01
C PHE A 7 0.64 -23.76 11.60
N ILE A 8 0.22 -23.64 10.35
CA ILE A 8 -0.90 -24.41 9.79
C ILE A 8 -0.33 -25.26 8.67
N ASP A 9 -0.60 -26.58 8.73
CA ASP A 9 -0.20 -27.49 7.67
C ASP A 9 -1.03 -27.22 6.42
N TYR A 10 -0.37 -26.96 5.30
CA TYR A 10 -0.98 -26.71 4.00
C TYR A 10 -1.92 -27.83 3.56
N GLU A 11 -1.53 -29.10 3.76
CA GLU A 11 -2.36 -30.24 3.37
C GLU A 11 -3.68 -30.29 4.12
N HIS A 12 -3.69 -29.89 5.41
CA HIS A 12 -4.92 -29.81 6.19
C HIS A 12 -5.86 -28.70 5.72
N VAL A 13 -5.31 -27.63 5.11
CA VAL A 13 -6.11 -26.53 4.60
C VAL A 13 -6.81 -26.89 3.28
N ILE A 14 -6.13 -27.63 2.39
CA ILE A 14 -6.65 -27.96 1.06
C ILE A 14 -7.42 -29.27 0.98
N LYS A 15 -7.18 -30.21 1.89
CA LYS A 15 -7.97 -31.44 1.94
C LYS A 15 -9.41 -31.10 2.29
N ARG A 16 -10.33 -31.37 1.37
CA ARG A 16 -11.76 -31.25 1.65
C ARG A 16 -12.14 -32.18 2.79
N CYS A 17 -12.73 -31.61 3.80
CA CYS A 17 -13.40 -32.35 4.84
C CYS A 17 -14.53 -33.19 4.17
N GLU A 18 -14.58 -34.50 4.43
CA GLU A 18 -15.61 -35.39 3.87
C GLU A 18 -17.04 -34.91 4.16
N ASN A 19 -17.20 -34.14 5.23
CA ASN A 19 -18.48 -33.57 5.68
C ASN A 19 -18.73 -32.13 5.19
N ALA A 20 -17.92 -31.57 4.26
CA ALA A 20 -18.07 -30.20 3.71
C ALA A 20 -18.40 -29.16 4.79
N CYS A 21 -17.68 -29.17 5.94
CA CYS A 21 -18.03 -28.34 7.08
C CYS A 21 -17.87 -26.84 6.77
N SER A 22 -18.80 -26.04 7.29
CA SER A 22 -18.82 -24.59 7.08
C SER A 22 -17.55 -23.88 7.60
N PHE A 23 -16.94 -24.37 8.69
CA PHE A 23 -15.72 -23.84 9.26
C PHE A 23 -14.52 -23.98 8.32
N HIS A 24 -14.37 -25.12 7.65
CA HIS A 24 -13.32 -25.36 6.68
C HIS A 24 -13.47 -24.46 5.46
N SER A 25 -14.68 -24.34 4.93
CA SER A 25 -14.99 -23.42 3.81
C SER A 25 -14.70 -21.97 4.18
N GLN A 26 -15.05 -21.54 5.39
CA GLN A 26 -14.77 -20.20 5.89
C GLN A 26 -13.24 -19.94 6.02
N MET A 27 -12.52 -20.91 6.55
CA MET A 27 -11.06 -20.83 6.68
C MET A 27 -10.37 -20.68 5.31
N VAL A 28 -10.76 -21.52 4.34
CA VAL A 28 -10.22 -21.47 2.97
C VAL A 28 -10.55 -20.12 2.32
N SER A 29 -11.79 -19.64 2.45
CA SER A 29 -12.21 -18.34 1.93
C SER A 29 -11.37 -17.20 2.53
N ASN A 30 -11.19 -17.19 3.84
CA ASN A 30 -10.40 -16.18 4.53
C ASN A 30 -8.93 -16.19 4.08
N LEU A 31 -8.34 -17.38 3.90
CA LEU A 31 -6.97 -17.51 3.40
C LEU A 31 -6.83 -17.03 1.96
N LEU A 32 -7.78 -17.36 1.08
CA LEU A 32 -7.80 -16.88 -0.29
C LEU A 32 -7.90 -15.35 -0.35
N GLN A 33 -8.76 -14.75 0.47
CA GLN A 33 -8.87 -13.30 0.57
C GLN A 33 -7.56 -12.67 1.04
N LEU A 34 -6.93 -13.25 2.06
CA LEU A 34 -5.64 -12.77 2.57
C LEU A 34 -4.54 -12.81 1.49
N ILE A 35 -4.44 -13.93 0.76
CA ILE A 35 -3.47 -14.10 -0.32
C ILE A 35 -3.75 -13.11 -1.44
N ALA A 36 -5.00 -12.94 -1.85
CA ALA A 36 -5.38 -11.99 -2.89
C ALA A 36 -5.04 -10.55 -2.50
N MET A 37 -5.35 -10.14 -1.26
CA MET A 37 -4.95 -8.82 -0.74
C MET A 37 -3.42 -8.62 -0.76
N ARG A 38 -2.67 -9.59 -0.30
CA ARG A 38 -1.21 -9.53 -0.27
C ARG A 38 -0.62 -9.45 -1.68
N SER A 39 -1.14 -10.24 -2.61
CA SER A 39 -0.73 -10.22 -4.01
C SER A 39 -0.99 -8.84 -4.64
N SER A 40 -2.17 -8.27 -4.41
CA SER A 40 -2.52 -6.93 -4.90
C SER A 40 -1.59 -5.85 -4.32
N GLN A 41 -1.33 -5.88 -3.00
CA GLN A 41 -0.41 -4.93 -2.36
C GLN A 41 1.02 -5.03 -2.92
N GLN A 42 1.50 -6.25 -3.18
CA GLN A 42 2.81 -6.47 -3.79
C GLN A 42 2.85 -5.95 -5.23
N ALA A 43 1.83 -6.21 -6.02
CA ALA A 43 1.72 -5.71 -7.40
C ALA A 43 1.74 -4.18 -7.44
N ASN A 44 0.99 -3.52 -6.56
CA ASN A 44 0.99 -2.06 -6.43
C ASN A 44 2.36 -1.51 -6.01
N ARG A 45 3.01 -2.16 -5.07
CA ARG A 45 4.37 -1.76 -4.67
C ARG A 45 5.36 -1.88 -5.82
N ILE A 46 5.32 -2.98 -6.57
CA ILE A 46 6.15 -3.16 -7.77
C ILE A 46 5.87 -2.06 -8.78
N TYR A 47 4.59 -1.76 -9.03
CA TYR A 47 4.18 -0.68 -9.93
C TYR A 47 4.76 0.67 -9.51
N VAL A 48 4.68 1.03 -8.23
CA VAL A 48 5.24 2.29 -7.71
C VAL A 48 6.77 2.31 -7.84
N LEU A 49 7.44 1.23 -7.42
CA LEU A 49 8.90 1.15 -7.42
C LEU A 49 9.51 1.10 -8.83
N SER A 50 8.78 0.57 -9.82
CA SER A 50 9.20 0.52 -11.22
C SER A 50 9.26 1.90 -11.89
N ARG A 51 8.73 2.95 -11.26
CA ARG A 51 8.81 4.31 -11.80
C ARG A 51 10.26 4.80 -11.82
N ASN A 52 10.66 5.43 -12.90
CA ASN A 52 12.05 5.82 -13.17
C ASN A 52 12.46 7.18 -12.54
N SER A 53 11.58 7.85 -11.80
CA SER A 53 11.91 9.09 -11.09
C SER A 53 11.20 9.18 -9.75
N ILE A 54 11.77 9.94 -8.81
CA ILE A 54 11.19 10.21 -7.48
C ILE A 54 9.80 10.81 -7.64
N ARG A 55 9.63 11.78 -8.55
CA ARG A 55 8.34 12.41 -8.89
C ARG A 55 7.29 11.37 -9.25
N LYS A 56 7.60 10.51 -10.20
CA LYS A 56 6.67 9.47 -10.67
C LYS A 56 6.35 8.45 -9.58
N LYS A 57 7.31 8.10 -8.72
CA LYS A 57 7.08 7.23 -7.56
C LYS A 57 6.13 7.89 -6.56
N ILE A 58 6.35 9.16 -6.21
CA ILE A 58 5.48 9.93 -5.33
C ILE A 58 4.06 9.96 -5.90
N MET A 59 3.90 10.37 -7.16
CA MET A 59 2.57 10.50 -7.78
C MET A 59 1.86 9.15 -7.90
N ALA A 60 2.57 8.07 -8.22
CA ALA A 60 1.98 6.73 -8.26
C ALA A 60 1.46 6.31 -6.88
N TYR A 61 2.25 6.52 -5.83
CA TYR A 61 1.85 6.24 -4.44
C TYR A 61 0.66 7.09 -3.98
N LEU A 62 0.70 8.41 -4.25
CA LEU A 62 -0.38 9.31 -3.87
C LEU A 62 -1.70 9.00 -4.59
N ASN A 63 -1.63 8.61 -5.86
CA ASN A 63 -2.82 8.16 -6.60
C ASN A 63 -3.41 6.87 -6.03
N GLU A 64 -2.57 5.94 -5.57
CA GLU A 64 -3.01 4.70 -4.92
C GLU A 64 -3.70 5.00 -3.58
N VAL A 65 -3.02 5.75 -2.70
CA VAL A 65 -3.55 6.08 -1.37
C VAL A 65 -4.78 6.99 -1.44
N GLY A 66 -4.76 7.98 -2.33
CA GLY A 66 -5.88 8.90 -2.54
C GLY A 66 -7.08 8.24 -3.19
N GLY A 67 -6.87 7.25 -4.06
CA GLY A 67 -7.94 6.53 -4.75
C GLY A 67 -8.95 7.46 -5.38
N GLU A 68 -10.24 7.21 -5.14
CA GLU A 68 -11.34 8.08 -5.60
C GLU A 68 -11.34 9.46 -4.95
N LYS A 69 -10.75 9.60 -3.76
CA LYS A 69 -10.68 10.86 -2.98
C LYS A 69 -9.46 11.72 -3.33
N LYS A 70 -8.66 11.36 -4.33
CA LYS A 70 -7.41 12.06 -4.66
C LYS A 70 -7.58 13.56 -4.95
N LYS A 71 -8.74 13.98 -5.43
CA LYS A 71 -9.11 15.40 -5.63
C LYS A 71 -9.59 16.11 -4.35
N GLN A 72 -9.82 15.36 -3.27
CA GLN A 72 -10.10 15.89 -1.94
C GLN A 72 -8.80 15.86 -1.11
N VAL A 73 -8.84 16.50 0.05
CA VAL A 73 -7.73 16.42 0.99
C VAL A 73 -7.77 15.05 1.67
N PHE A 74 -6.66 14.31 1.59
CA PHE A 74 -6.47 13.07 2.31
C PHE A 74 -5.18 13.11 3.13
N THR A 75 -5.13 12.35 4.21
CA THR A 75 -3.97 12.31 5.11
C THR A 75 -3.09 11.12 4.76
N LEU A 76 -1.79 11.35 4.63
CA LEU A 76 -0.82 10.26 4.45
C LEU A 76 -0.88 9.29 5.63
N PRO A 77 -1.06 7.99 5.38
CA PRO A 77 -1.17 6.98 6.44
C PRO A 77 0.16 6.70 7.15
N VAL A 78 1.26 7.17 6.59
CA VAL A 78 2.62 6.94 7.09
C VAL A 78 3.38 8.25 7.31
N SER A 79 4.52 8.18 7.98
CA SER A 79 5.45 9.31 8.08
C SER A 79 6.23 9.50 6.78
N TYR A 80 6.77 10.71 6.56
CA TYR A 80 7.63 10.94 5.38
C TYR A 80 8.91 10.10 5.40
N THR A 81 9.42 9.73 6.57
CA THR A 81 10.56 8.82 6.70
C THR A 81 10.17 7.42 6.21
N THR A 82 9.07 6.88 6.72
CA THR A 82 8.54 5.58 6.28
C THR A 82 8.18 5.59 4.78
N LEU A 83 7.66 6.70 4.27
CA LEU A 83 7.37 6.84 2.84
C LEU A 83 8.65 6.79 1.99
N ALA A 84 9.72 7.48 2.41
CA ALA A 84 10.99 7.44 1.69
C ALA A 84 11.59 6.02 1.66
N GLU A 85 11.51 5.31 2.78
CA GLU A 85 11.90 3.89 2.87
C GLU A 85 11.05 3.01 1.94
N TYR A 86 9.73 3.22 1.94
CA TYR A 86 8.80 2.48 1.07
C TYR A 86 9.11 2.69 -0.42
N LEU A 87 9.42 3.94 -0.81
CA LEU A 87 9.74 4.33 -2.18
C LEU A 87 11.19 4.01 -2.58
N CYS A 88 12.01 3.55 -1.63
CA CYS A 88 13.45 3.30 -1.82
C CYS A 88 14.15 4.54 -2.41
N VAL A 89 13.98 5.70 -1.74
CA VAL A 89 14.59 6.98 -2.14
C VAL A 89 15.15 7.72 -0.93
N ASP A 90 16.10 8.62 -1.18
CA ASP A 90 16.58 9.52 -0.14
C ASP A 90 15.45 10.46 0.32
N ARG A 91 15.31 10.61 1.66
CA ARG A 91 14.25 11.43 2.24
C ARG A 91 14.36 12.90 1.84
N SER A 92 15.58 13.45 1.80
CA SER A 92 15.81 14.86 1.46
C SER A 92 15.48 15.12 -0.01
N ALA A 93 15.87 14.19 -0.90
CA ALA A 93 15.52 14.25 -2.31
C ALA A 93 14.00 14.15 -2.53
N MET A 94 13.33 13.26 -1.80
CA MET A 94 11.87 13.13 -1.83
C MET A 94 11.17 14.42 -1.36
N MET A 95 11.64 15.02 -0.26
CA MET A 95 11.05 16.25 0.27
C MET A 95 11.25 17.45 -0.65
N ARG A 96 12.39 17.54 -1.33
CA ARG A 96 12.61 18.56 -2.39
C ARG A 96 11.60 18.38 -3.52
N GLU A 97 11.35 17.14 -3.94
CA GLU A 97 10.39 16.87 -5.01
C GLU A 97 8.95 17.17 -4.58
N PHE A 98 8.58 16.92 -3.34
CA PHE A 98 7.28 17.36 -2.80
C PHE A 98 7.13 18.89 -2.84
N LYS A 99 8.21 19.63 -2.55
CA LYS A 99 8.21 21.08 -2.63
C LYS A 99 8.02 21.53 -4.08
N ASN A 100 8.78 20.98 -5.03
CA ASN A 100 8.64 21.27 -6.45
C ASN A 100 7.22 21.01 -6.96
N LEU A 101 6.64 19.85 -6.62
CA LEU A 101 5.26 19.51 -6.99
C LEU A 101 4.22 20.50 -6.43
N SER A 102 4.46 21.03 -5.24
CA SER A 102 3.59 22.06 -4.65
C SER A 102 3.74 23.40 -5.33
N GLU A 103 4.97 23.83 -5.64
CA GLU A 103 5.28 25.08 -6.32
C GLU A 103 4.76 25.09 -7.77
N GLU A 104 4.79 23.95 -8.44
CA GLU A 104 4.22 23.76 -9.79
C GLU A 104 2.69 23.63 -9.80
N GLY A 105 2.04 23.62 -8.64
CA GLY A 105 0.59 23.48 -8.55
C GLY A 105 0.05 22.09 -8.89
N VAL A 106 0.89 21.06 -8.86
CA VAL A 106 0.49 19.67 -9.11
C VAL A 106 -0.23 19.08 -7.89
N LEU A 107 0.22 19.48 -6.70
CA LEU A 107 -0.42 19.05 -5.44
C LEU A 107 -0.42 20.21 -4.41
N PHE A 108 -1.39 20.15 -3.52
CA PHE A 108 -1.39 20.93 -2.28
C PHE A 108 -0.91 20.06 -1.13
N ARG A 109 -0.10 20.61 -0.25
CA ARG A 109 0.44 19.90 0.92
C ARG A 109 0.48 20.78 2.16
N GLU A 110 -0.12 20.31 3.23
CA GLU A 110 -0.03 20.91 4.56
C GLU A 110 0.23 19.79 5.59
N GLY A 111 1.46 19.73 6.12
CA GLY A 111 1.88 18.65 6.98
C GLY A 111 1.77 17.29 6.26
N LYS A 112 0.89 16.41 6.75
CA LYS A 112 0.55 15.12 6.13
C LYS A 112 -0.69 15.17 5.24
N ASN A 113 -1.40 16.29 5.22
CA ASN A 113 -2.59 16.46 4.40
C ASN A 113 -2.17 16.80 2.98
N ILE A 114 -2.68 16.05 2.03
CA ILE A 114 -2.35 16.20 0.60
C ILE A 114 -3.63 16.22 -0.21
N ARG A 115 -3.61 17.02 -1.27
CA ARG A 115 -4.62 17.01 -2.33
C ARG A 115 -3.92 17.09 -3.68
N ILE A 116 -4.28 16.21 -4.59
CA ILE A 116 -3.79 16.22 -5.97
C ILE A 116 -4.67 17.24 -6.75
N LEU A 117 -4.04 18.16 -7.44
CA LEU A 117 -4.73 19.27 -8.13
C LEU A 117 -4.94 19.00 -9.62
N LEU A 118 -4.17 18.04 -10.18
CA LEU A 118 -4.25 17.62 -11.58
C LEU A 118 -5.00 16.31 -11.77
#